data_f0d23b8636d3a663c2fbbbc270b149e8
#
_entry.id   f0d23b8636d3a663c2fbbbc270b149e8
#
_cell.length_a   1.000
_cell.length_b   1.000
_cell.length_c   1.000
_cell.angle_alpha   90.00
_cell.angle_beta   90.00
_cell.angle_gamma   90.00
#
_symmetry.space_group_name_H-M   'P 1'
#
loop_
_entity.id
_entity.type
_entity.pdbx_description
1 polymer ?
#
loop_
_entity_poly.entity_id
_entity_poly.type
_entity_poly.pdbx_seq_one_letter_code
_entity_poly.pdbx_strand_id
1 'polypeptide(L)'
;DQSDTKNISLALSSWDRERGISRLNITGKTVTNVYQIDGTSLTLDQMFKPIIDDLENRKFSVELYCNTQVCGGFNFRKNLEIFKPPFMLVNVANYSVVTAKKNNTAVSLIASKLGTTIYLQVVSIGINENDLIQPDIKSETNSFSFTLINEGAIVLDDLIYRSGSST
;
A
#
# COMPACT_ATOMS: atom_id res chain seq x y z
N ASP A 1 -19.00 2.03 17.82
CA ASP A 1 -17.70 2.24 17.17
C ASP A 1 -16.62 1.54 17.96
N GLN A 2 -16.34 0.29 17.60
CA GLN A 2 -15.15 -0.40 18.09
C GLN A 2 -13.98 0.13 17.23
N SER A 3 -13.21 1.06 17.79
CA SER A 3 -11.92 1.41 17.22
C SER A 3 -11.05 0.14 17.28
N ASP A 4 -10.86 -0.50 16.13
CA ASP A 4 -10.08 -1.73 16.02
C ASP A 4 -8.59 -1.44 16.24
N THR A 5 -8.24 -1.34 17.53
CA THR A 5 -6.83 -1.31 17.91
C THR A 5 -6.24 -2.69 17.66
N LYS A 6 -5.32 -2.77 16.74
CA LYS A 6 -4.65 -4.02 16.35
C LYS A 6 -3.15 -3.93 16.58
N ASN A 7 -2.54 -5.07 16.85
CA ASN A 7 -1.10 -5.21 16.77
C ASN A 7 -0.75 -5.70 15.36
N ILE A 8 -0.02 -4.88 14.62
CA ILE A 8 0.37 -5.14 13.23
C ILE A 8 1.87 -5.25 13.13
N SER A 9 2.32 -6.18 12.30
CA SER A 9 3.73 -6.42 12.01
C SER A 9 4.05 -6.00 10.58
N LEU A 10 4.79 -4.90 10.42
CA LEU A 10 5.20 -4.36 9.12
C LEU A 10 6.62 -4.76 8.78
N ALA A 11 6.90 -5.04 7.51
CA ALA A 11 8.24 -5.31 7.02
C ALA A 11 9.08 -4.02 7.00
N LEU A 12 10.27 -4.06 7.58
CA LEU A 12 11.26 -2.98 7.56
C LEU A 12 12.47 -3.28 6.68
N SER A 13 12.62 -4.50 6.22
CA SER A 13 13.71 -4.92 5.34
C SER A 13 13.22 -5.90 4.27
N SER A 14 13.99 -6.04 3.22
CA SER A 14 13.87 -7.16 2.28
C SER A 14 14.05 -8.50 2.99
N TRP A 15 13.62 -9.58 2.35
CA TRP A 15 13.83 -10.92 2.84
C TRP A 15 15.29 -11.35 2.68
N ASP A 16 15.86 -11.87 3.73
CA ASP A 16 17.18 -12.45 3.78
C ASP A 16 17.08 -13.92 4.15
N ARG A 17 17.91 -14.76 3.53
CA ARG A 17 17.84 -16.22 3.73
C ARG A 17 18.17 -16.66 5.17
N GLU A 18 19.05 -15.93 5.83
CA GLU A 18 19.53 -16.28 7.18
C GLU A 18 18.73 -15.57 8.26
N ARG A 19 18.36 -14.29 8.02
CA ARG A 19 17.73 -13.40 9.01
C ARG A 19 16.24 -13.21 8.83
N GLY A 20 15.70 -13.61 7.67
CA GLY A 20 14.29 -13.36 7.34
C GLY A 20 14.00 -11.90 7.04
N ILE A 21 12.91 -11.37 7.57
CA ILE A 21 12.47 -9.98 7.41
C ILE A 21 12.55 -9.30 8.77
N SER A 22 13.23 -8.14 8.84
CA SER A 22 13.12 -7.21 9.98
C SER A 22 11.71 -6.64 10.06
N ARG A 23 11.12 -6.56 11.26
CA ARG A 23 9.72 -6.16 11.44
C ARG A 23 9.56 -5.06 12.48
N LEU A 24 8.61 -4.17 12.19
CA LEU A 24 8.07 -3.22 13.15
C LEU A 24 6.76 -3.79 13.69
N ASN A 25 6.70 -4.07 14.99
CA ASN A 25 5.47 -4.40 15.68
C ASN A 25 4.91 -3.12 16.30
N ILE A 26 3.73 -2.72 15.87
CA ILE A 26 3.08 -1.49 16.29
C ILE A 26 1.62 -1.77 16.62
N THR A 27 1.17 -1.21 17.74
CA THR A 27 -0.22 -1.32 18.20
C THR A 27 -0.90 0.02 18.10
N GLY A 28 -2.05 0.06 17.45
CA GLY A 28 -2.81 1.29 17.27
C GLY A 28 -4.06 1.08 16.43
N LYS A 29 -4.81 2.17 16.26
CA LYS A 29 -5.94 2.18 15.32
C LYS A 29 -5.40 1.91 13.92
N THR A 30 -5.94 0.89 13.29
CA THR A 30 -5.48 0.41 11.98
C THR A 30 -6.59 0.61 10.96
N VAL A 31 -6.22 1.20 9.83
CA VAL A 31 -7.07 1.31 8.64
C VAL A 31 -6.36 0.60 7.49
N THR A 32 -7.08 -0.30 6.82
CA THR A 32 -6.57 -0.97 5.63
C THR A 32 -7.52 -0.73 4.47
N ASN A 33 -6.98 -0.19 3.39
CA ASN A 33 -7.70 0.08 2.15
C ASN A 33 -7.07 -0.71 1.01
N VAL A 34 -7.90 -1.16 0.08
CA VAL A 34 -7.47 -1.84 -1.15
C VAL A 34 -8.08 -1.13 -2.35
N TYR A 35 -7.25 -0.86 -3.35
CA TYR A 35 -7.62 -0.17 -4.58
C TYR A 35 -7.28 -1.02 -5.77
N GLN A 36 -8.11 -0.92 -6.80
CA GLN A 36 -7.87 -1.47 -8.11
C GLN A 36 -7.89 -0.33 -9.13
N ILE A 37 -6.83 -0.21 -9.91
CA ILE A 37 -6.65 0.82 -10.94
C ILE A 37 -6.55 0.10 -12.27
N ASP A 38 -7.59 0.22 -13.10
CA ASP A 38 -7.67 -0.44 -14.40
C ASP A 38 -7.22 0.48 -15.53
N GLY A 39 -6.73 -0.13 -16.62
CA GLY A 39 -6.39 0.56 -17.85
C GLY A 39 -5.19 1.51 -17.75
N THR A 40 -4.33 1.33 -16.75
CA THR A 40 -3.18 2.21 -16.53
C THR A 40 -1.91 1.75 -17.25
N SER A 41 -1.18 2.69 -17.84
CA SER A 41 0.16 2.47 -18.38
C SER A 41 1.29 2.74 -17.38
N LEU A 42 0.97 3.26 -16.19
CA LEU A 42 1.97 3.57 -15.16
C LEU A 42 2.74 2.32 -14.73
N THR A 43 4.05 2.49 -14.52
CA THR A 43 4.85 1.51 -13.79
C THR A 43 4.62 1.67 -12.29
N LEU A 44 4.97 0.65 -11.50
CA LEU A 44 4.88 0.74 -10.05
C LEU A 44 5.82 1.83 -9.49
N ASP A 45 7.00 2.01 -10.08
CA ASP A 45 7.93 3.07 -9.66
C ASP A 45 7.36 4.47 -9.94
N GLN A 46 6.72 4.66 -11.09
CA GLN A 46 6.03 5.92 -11.41
C GLN A 46 4.88 6.22 -10.46
N MET A 47 4.17 5.19 -10.01
CA MET A 47 3.09 5.34 -9.02
C MET A 47 3.65 5.64 -7.62
N PHE A 48 4.71 4.94 -7.19
CA PHE A 48 5.23 5.10 -5.83
C PHE A 48 6.05 6.37 -5.62
N LYS A 49 6.71 6.89 -6.67
CA LYS A 49 7.56 8.09 -6.53
C LYS A 49 6.84 9.27 -5.86
N PRO A 50 5.69 9.74 -6.35
CA PRO A 50 4.98 10.86 -5.71
C PRO A 50 4.49 10.51 -4.30
N ILE A 51 4.15 9.25 -4.02
CA ILE A 51 3.74 8.80 -2.68
C ILE A 51 4.92 8.90 -1.70
N ILE A 52 6.09 8.45 -2.11
CA ILE A 52 7.32 8.51 -1.31
C ILE A 52 7.70 9.97 -1.05
N ASP A 53 7.67 10.81 -2.08
CA ASP A 53 7.97 12.24 -1.96
C ASP A 53 7.01 12.93 -0.96
N ASP A 54 5.72 12.58 -0.98
CA ASP A 54 4.72 13.11 -0.05
C ASP A 54 4.96 12.62 1.39
N LEU A 55 5.25 11.34 1.58
CA LEU A 55 5.59 10.78 2.89
C LEU A 55 6.81 11.47 3.50
N GLU A 56 7.87 11.70 2.72
CA GLU A 56 9.07 12.41 3.16
C GLU A 56 8.78 13.87 3.49
N ASN A 57 7.96 14.57 2.70
CA ASN A 57 7.52 15.93 2.97
C ASN A 57 6.73 16.03 4.29
N ARG A 58 5.94 15.02 4.62
CA ARG A 58 5.24 14.89 5.91
C ARG A 58 6.13 14.39 7.05
N LYS A 59 7.46 14.27 6.81
CA LYS A 59 8.46 13.86 7.80
C LYS A 59 8.34 12.39 8.24
N PHE A 60 7.82 11.53 7.35
CA PHE A 60 7.97 10.09 7.52
C PHE A 60 9.38 9.67 7.11
N SER A 61 9.93 8.71 7.85
CA SER A 61 11.13 7.98 7.47
C SER A 61 10.73 6.77 6.63
N VAL A 62 11.15 6.72 5.38
CA VAL A 62 10.96 5.56 4.51
C VAL A 62 11.99 4.50 4.92
N GLU A 63 11.51 3.44 5.57
CA GLU A 63 12.35 2.35 6.11
C GLU A 63 12.59 1.26 5.07
N LEU A 64 11.62 1.06 4.18
CA LEU A 64 11.69 0.06 3.12
C LEU A 64 11.05 0.62 1.85
N TYR A 65 11.80 0.53 0.77
CA TYR A 65 11.26 0.59 -0.59
C TYR A 65 11.97 -0.48 -1.42
N CYS A 66 11.23 -1.41 -1.92
CA CYS A 66 11.78 -2.48 -2.74
C CYS A 66 10.78 -2.94 -3.80
N ASN A 67 11.30 -3.55 -4.84
CA ASN A 67 10.52 -4.20 -5.89
C ASN A 67 10.92 -5.67 -6.00
N THR A 68 9.98 -6.50 -6.35
CA THR A 68 10.07 -7.92 -6.71
C THR A 68 11.32 -8.65 -6.18
N GLN A 69 12.40 -8.71 -6.98
CA GLN A 69 13.62 -9.45 -6.64
C GLN A 69 14.39 -8.81 -5.49
N VAL A 70 14.43 -7.48 -5.43
CA VAL A 70 15.11 -6.73 -4.36
C VAL A 70 14.40 -6.96 -3.03
N CYS A 71 13.06 -7.08 -3.02
CA CYS A 71 12.32 -7.46 -1.82
C CYS A 71 12.65 -8.89 -1.36
N GLY A 72 12.95 -9.80 -2.26
CA GLY A 72 13.15 -11.23 -1.99
C GLY A 72 12.11 -12.13 -2.67
N GLY A 73 11.42 -11.62 -3.69
CA GLY A 73 10.49 -12.37 -4.54
C GLY A 73 9.36 -13.02 -3.75
N PHE A 74 9.09 -14.29 -4.03
CA PHE A 74 8.05 -15.06 -3.36
C PHE A 74 8.27 -15.21 -1.85
N ASN A 75 9.51 -15.37 -1.40
CA ASN A 75 9.82 -15.53 0.02
C ASN A 75 9.46 -14.29 0.85
N PHE A 76 9.65 -13.11 0.30
CA PHE A 76 9.18 -11.87 0.92
C PHE A 76 7.66 -11.79 0.91
N ARG A 77 7.03 -11.99 -0.26
CA ARG A 77 5.59 -11.87 -0.45
C ARG A 77 4.80 -12.79 0.49
N LYS A 78 5.20 -14.04 0.68
CA LYS A 78 4.50 -15.00 1.55
C LYS A 78 4.49 -14.61 3.03
N ASN A 79 5.40 -13.72 3.44
CA ASN A 79 5.52 -13.21 4.81
C ASN A 79 4.77 -11.89 5.05
N LEU A 80 4.04 -11.38 4.05
CA LEU A 80 3.22 -10.19 4.18
C LEU A 80 1.75 -10.55 4.44
N GLU A 81 1.11 -9.75 5.30
CA GLU A 81 -0.34 -9.81 5.48
C GLU A 81 -1.04 -9.06 4.33
N ILE A 82 -1.70 -9.81 3.47
CA ILE A 82 -2.33 -9.30 2.27
C ILE A 82 -3.78 -9.79 2.21
N PHE A 83 -4.68 -8.89 1.82
CA PHE A 83 -6.07 -9.26 1.58
C PHE A 83 -6.17 -10.38 0.56
N LYS A 84 -7.15 -11.25 0.78
CA LYS A 84 -7.38 -12.40 -0.11
C LYS A 84 -7.97 -11.95 -1.45
N PRO A 85 -7.71 -12.71 -2.52
CA PRO A 85 -8.45 -12.52 -3.78
C PRO A 85 -9.96 -12.56 -3.55
N PRO A 86 -10.76 -11.81 -4.30
CA PRO A 86 -10.39 -11.00 -5.47
C PRO A 86 -9.92 -9.58 -5.12
N PHE A 87 -9.92 -9.16 -3.86
CA PHE A 87 -9.65 -7.79 -3.44
C PHE A 87 -8.21 -7.37 -3.72
N MET A 88 -7.24 -8.24 -3.43
CA MET A 88 -5.83 -7.99 -3.69
C MET A 88 -5.21 -9.16 -4.43
N LEU A 89 -4.69 -8.89 -5.63
CA LEU A 89 -3.94 -9.85 -6.43
C LEU A 89 -2.47 -9.44 -6.48
N VAL A 90 -1.56 -10.34 -6.14
CA VAL A 90 -0.13 -10.08 -6.18
C VAL A 90 0.54 -10.94 -7.23
N ASN A 91 0.99 -10.30 -8.30
CA ASN A 91 1.90 -10.86 -9.26
C ASN A 91 3.32 -10.86 -8.67
N VAL A 92 3.82 -12.01 -8.27
CA VAL A 92 5.15 -12.14 -7.65
C VAL A 92 6.31 -11.73 -8.56
N ALA A 93 6.05 -11.59 -9.86
CA ALA A 93 7.03 -11.10 -10.83
C ALA A 93 6.99 -9.56 -11.01
N ASN A 94 5.96 -8.89 -10.49
CA ASN A 94 5.82 -7.44 -10.63
C ASN A 94 5.04 -6.85 -9.45
N TYR A 95 5.71 -6.64 -8.34
CA TYR A 95 5.18 -5.94 -7.17
C TYR A 95 6.23 -5.04 -6.54
N SER A 96 5.79 -4.04 -5.79
CA SER A 96 6.65 -3.15 -4.99
C SER A 96 6.03 -2.90 -3.63
N VAL A 97 6.87 -2.65 -2.64
CA VAL A 97 6.47 -2.39 -1.26
C VAL A 97 7.17 -1.16 -0.72
N VAL A 98 6.41 -0.32 -0.02
CA VAL A 98 6.90 0.82 0.74
C VAL A 98 6.45 0.66 2.19
N THR A 99 7.37 0.86 3.14
CA THR A 99 7.04 1.01 4.55
C THR A 99 7.70 2.28 5.08
N ALA A 100 6.92 3.14 5.70
CA ALA A 100 7.39 4.37 6.30
C ALA A 100 6.82 4.53 7.71
N LYS A 101 7.56 5.21 8.59
CA LYS A 101 7.14 5.47 9.96
C LYS A 101 7.44 6.90 10.37
N LYS A 102 6.64 7.40 11.34
CA LYS A 102 6.84 8.69 12.00
C LYS A 102 6.27 8.59 13.42
N ASN A 103 7.14 8.76 14.42
CA ASN A 103 6.74 8.58 15.82
C ASN A 103 6.02 7.24 16.04
N ASN A 104 4.75 7.30 16.47
CA ASN A 104 3.89 6.13 16.72
C ASN A 104 2.94 5.83 15.57
N THR A 105 3.17 6.40 14.39
CA THR A 105 2.39 6.20 13.18
C THR A 105 3.24 5.47 12.14
N ALA A 106 2.66 4.55 11.43
CA ALA A 106 3.31 3.86 10.33
C ALA A 106 2.34 3.64 9.17
N VAL A 107 2.90 3.53 7.98
CA VAL A 107 2.18 3.16 6.76
C VAL A 107 2.95 2.08 6.02
N SER A 108 2.24 1.11 5.48
CA SER A 108 2.80 0.13 4.57
C SER A 108 1.90 0.01 3.34
N LEU A 109 2.52 0.10 2.19
CA LEU A 109 1.86 -0.03 0.90
C LEU A 109 2.46 -1.21 0.15
N ILE A 110 1.61 -2.04 -0.43
CA ILE A 110 2.02 -3.02 -1.43
C ILE A 110 1.21 -2.80 -2.69
N ALA A 111 1.88 -2.62 -3.81
CA ALA A 111 1.25 -2.57 -5.11
C ALA A 111 1.74 -3.70 -6.00
N SER A 112 0.87 -4.19 -6.84
CA SER A 112 1.16 -5.23 -7.81
C SER A 112 0.50 -4.92 -9.14
N LYS A 113 1.23 -5.12 -10.23
CA LYS A 113 0.70 -4.90 -11.58
C LYS A 113 0.50 -6.22 -12.31
N LEU A 114 -0.71 -6.40 -12.82
CA LEU A 114 -1.11 -7.53 -13.64
C LEU A 114 -1.73 -7.00 -14.94
N GLY A 115 -1.02 -7.12 -16.06
CA GLY A 115 -1.42 -6.48 -17.31
C GLY A 115 -1.48 -4.96 -17.17
N THR A 116 -2.65 -4.38 -17.43
CA THR A 116 -2.93 -2.94 -17.29
C THR A 116 -3.60 -2.56 -15.97
N THR A 117 -3.75 -3.51 -15.05
CA THR A 117 -4.39 -3.29 -13.75
C THR A 117 -3.34 -3.24 -12.64
N ILE A 118 -3.43 -2.22 -11.79
CA ILE A 118 -2.66 -2.13 -10.55
C ILE A 118 -3.59 -2.40 -9.36
N TYR A 119 -3.18 -3.32 -8.50
CA TYR A 119 -3.77 -3.57 -7.19
C TYR A 119 -2.90 -2.92 -6.13
N LEU A 120 -3.48 -2.11 -5.26
CA LEU A 120 -2.77 -1.41 -4.19
C LEU A 120 -3.47 -1.66 -2.86
N GLN A 121 -2.74 -2.17 -1.88
CA GLN A 121 -3.17 -2.25 -0.50
C GLN A 121 -2.39 -1.24 0.32
N VAL A 122 -3.10 -0.46 1.13
CA VAL A 122 -2.52 0.53 2.06
C VAL A 122 -2.95 0.17 3.47
N VAL A 123 -1.98 -0.01 4.36
CA VAL A 123 -2.19 -0.22 5.79
C VAL A 123 -1.64 1.01 6.52
N SER A 124 -2.50 1.73 7.23
CA SER A 124 -2.14 2.88 8.06
C SER A 124 -2.40 2.56 9.52
N ILE A 125 -1.43 2.83 10.38
CA ILE A 125 -1.50 2.59 11.82
C ILE A 125 -1.11 3.87 12.54
N GLY A 126 -1.98 4.33 13.44
CA GLY A 126 -1.74 5.50 14.26
C GLY A 126 -2.38 5.34 15.64
N ILE A 127 -1.90 6.10 16.61
CA ILE A 127 -2.47 6.13 17.96
C ILE A 127 -3.70 7.01 18.01
N ASN A 128 -3.75 8.07 17.18
CA ASN A 128 -4.88 9.01 17.08
C ASN A 128 -5.42 9.06 15.64
N GLU A 129 -6.70 9.35 15.51
CA GLU A 129 -7.35 9.47 14.19
C GLU A 129 -6.71 10.53 13.29
N ASN A 130 -6.18 11.61 13.91
CA ASN A 130 -5.52 12.71 13.20
C ASN A 130 -4.12 12.32 12.66
N ASP A 131 -3.54 11.22 13.12
CA ASP A 131 -2.23 10.73 12.70
C ASP A 131 -2.31 9.71 11.54
N LEU A 132 -3.53 9.32 11.14
CA LEU A 132 -3.73 8.41 10.02
C LEU A 132 -3.33 9.10 8.71
N ILE A 133 -2.48 8.44 7.97
CA ILE A 133 -1.92 8.96 6.73
C ILE A 133 -2.94 8.87 5.61
N GLN A 134 -3.13 9.97 4.94
CA GLN A 134 -3.86 10.05 3.68
C GLN A 134 -2.87 10.44 2.59
N PRO A 135 -2.28 9.49 1.85
CA PRO A 135 -1.42 9.87 0.73
C PRO A 135 -2.27 10.51 -0.37
N ASP A 136 -2.02 11.79 -0.64
CA ASP A 136 -2.51 12.45 -1.84
C ASP A 136 -1.65 11.99 -3.01
N ILE A 137 -2.21 11.15 -3.86
CA ILE A 137 -1.56 10.75 -5.11
C ILE A 137 -2.03 11.70 -6.21
N LYS A 138 -1.26 12.75 -6.46
CA LYS A 138 -1.50 13.64 -7.60
C LYS A 138 -0.70 13.12 -8.79
N SER A 139 -1.37 12.65 -9.81
CA SER A 139 -0.76 12.33 -11.10
C SER A 139 -0.84 13.54 -12.02
N GLU A 140 0.29 13.98 -12.57
CA GLU A 140 0.36 15.14 -13.46
C GLU A 140 -0.25 14.91 -14.86
N THR A 141 -0.66 13.70 -15.20
CA THR A 141 -1.11 13.38 -16.56
C THR A 141 -2.57 12.96 -16.71
N ASN A 142 -3.27 12.71 -15.64
CA ASN A 142 -4.73 12.60 -15.59
C ASN A 142 -5.10 12.70 -14.12
N SER A 143 -5.92 13.66 -13.76
CA SER A 143 -6.28 14.03 -12.40
C SER A 143 -6.83 12.87 -11.55
N PHE A 144 -5.96 11.93 -11.18
CA PHE A 144 -6.26 10.96 -10.15
C PHE A 144 -5.84 11.55 -8.81
N SER A 145 -6.79 12.14 -8.11
CA SER A 145 -6.63 12.48 -6.71
C SER A 145 -7.08 11.26 -5.91
N PHE A 146 -6.15 10.53 -5.32
CA PHE A 146 -6.51 9.57 -4.29
C PHE A 146 -6.62 10.32 -2.97
N THR A 147 -7.82 10.61 -2.54
CA THR A 147 -8.07 11.06 -1.18
C THR A 147 -8.41 9.84 -0.35
N LEU A 148 -7.49 9.39 0.51
CA LEU A 148 -7.76 8.35 1.49
C LEU A 148 -8.69 8.93 2.56
N ILE A 149 -9.98 8.76 2.41
CA ILE A 149 -10.97 9.22 3.38
C ILE A 149 -11.08 8.21 4.52
N ASN A 150 -11.19 8.73 5.73
CA ASN A 150 -11.19 8.02 7.01
C ASN A 150 -12.42 7.11 7.24
N GLU A 151 -13.29 6.90 6.28
CA GLU A 151 -14.53 6.15 6.38
C GLU A 151 -14.68 5.12 5.25
N GLY A 152 -13.76 4.17 5.18
CA GLY A 152 -14.04 2.85 4.58
C GLY A 152 -14.48 2.76 3.13
N ALA A 153 -14.66 3.86 2.39
CA ALA A 153 -14.97 3.83 0.97
C ALA A 153 -14.46 5.09 0.28
N ILE A 154 -13.58 4.92 -0.69
CA ILE A 154 -13.31 5.97 -1.68
C ILE A 154 -14.23 5.74 -2.86
N VAL A 155 -15.04 6.72 -3.15
CA VAL A 155 -15.65 6.87 -4.47
C VAL A 155 -14.57 7.52 -5.34
N LEU A 156 -13.95 6.76 -6.20
CA LEU A 156 -13.11 7.28 -7.26
C LEU A 156 -14.07 7.70 -8.38
N ASP A 157 -14.33 9.00 -8.51
CA ASP A 157 -15.29 9.56 -9.47
C ASP A 157 -14.96 9.22 -10.93
N ASP A 158 -13.76 8.70 -11.22
CA ASP A 158 -13.32 8.31 -12.58
C ASP A 158 -12.96 6.82 -12.72
N LEU A 159 -13.20 5.98 -11.71
CA LEU A 159 -13.09 4.55 -11.87
C LEU A 159 -14.40 3.97 -12.39
N ILE A 160 -14.46 3.76 -13.68
CA ILE A 160 -15.55 3.00 -14.29
C ILE A 160 -15.38 1.54 -13.88
N TYR A 161 -16.13 1.11 -12.87
CA TYR A 161 -16.35 -0.31 -12.63
C TYR A 161 -17.10 -0.89 -13.82
N ARG A 162 -16.41 -1.60 -14.68
CA ARG A 162 -17.08 -2.57 -15.53
C ARG A 162 -17.34 -3.79 -14.67
N SER A 163 -18.53 -3.85 -14.07
CA SER A 163 -19.08 -5.11 -13.62
C SER A 163 -19.09 -6.03 -14.84
N GLY A 164 -18.49 -7.23 -14.71
CA GLY A 164 -18.44 -8.19 -15.79
C GLY A 164 -19.85 -8.48 -16.30
N SER A 165 -20.12 -8.10 -17.55
CA SER A 165 -21.26 -8.63 -18.27
C SER A 165 -20.92 -10.06 -18.63
N SER A 166 -21.54 -11.00 -17.96
CA SER A 166 -21.65 -12.38 -18.45
C SER A 166 -22.52 -12.37 -19.70
N THR A 167 -21.95 -12.67 -20.83
CA THR A 167 -22.63 -13.30 -21.96
C THR A 167 -21.84 -14.50 -22.37
#